data_b2bac6dd74c33e760c7b9696b52f24f8
#
_entry.id   b2bac6dd74c33e760c7b9696b52f24f8
#
_cell.length_a   1.000
_cell.length_b   1.000
_cell.length_c   1.000
_cell.angle_alpha   90.00
_cell.angle_beta   90.00
_cell.angle_gamma   90.00
#
_symmetry.space_group_name_H-M   'P 1'
#
loop_
_entity.id
_entity.type
_entity.pdbx_description
1 polymer ?
#
loop_
_entity_poly.entity_id
_entity_poly.type
_entity_poly.pdbx_seq_one_letter_code
_entity_poly.pdbx_strand_id
1 'polypeptide(L)'
;VYDWSADGGFAPAVEMCNGAGVCRKVGAGTMCPSYHATKDEHDTTRARANSLRNALAGRIPQEELYSPEMYGVMDLCLGCKACKSECPSAVDMARIKSEYLVHYYAENGLPLFNRMMGLLPTLNRLLYRVARPLVPLVNASLASAPAKALFEKIGVHPARSLPKYAPDTFSNWFHKRGQAASDAERNTQYAIRNTDAIPHSAFPTPHSVILFHDTWAEYNHPEVAQAAVRVLEAAGYTVYLAEGRACCGRPLITGGQADKAKPWVDQNVALLAPYAAQGIPIVGIEPSCILTLRDEYPALAADKERALVLAQNALTFEEFVVREAESGGFADIWRETPGKVHLHGHCHAKALVGNEASVAALKRAGYGVQVIPSGCCGMAGDFGYEVSHYEISRTIGEERLFPAVRAAGKDDLIVASGTSCRDQIVHFTEREPVHIAQALAKALKR
;
A
#
# COMPACT_ATOMS: atom_id res chain seq x y z
N VAL A 1 -2.19 -11.92 -17.96
CA VAL A 1 -2.27 -12.34 -16.54
C VAL A 1 -3.54 -11.81 -15.91
N TYR A 2 -3.84 -10.52 -16.15
CA TYR A 2 -5.07 -9.88 -15.71
C TYR A 2 -6.26 -10.22 -16.62
N ASP A 3 -7.47 -10.17 -16.07
CA ASP A 3 -8.68 -10.13 -16.87
C ASP A 3 -8.89 -8.70 -17.41
N TRP A 4 -8.79 -8.55 -18.72
CA TRP A 4 -8.98 -7.29 -19.45
C TRP A 4 -10.35 -7.19 -20.12
N SER A 5 -11.28 -8.07 -19.79
CA SER A 5 -12.62 -8.11 -20.45
C SER A 5 -13.40 -6.81 -20.28
N ALA A 6 -13.27 -6.14 -19.12
CA ALA A 6 -13.90 -4.86 -18.87
C ALA A 6 -13.38 -3.72 -19.75
N ASP A 7 -12.16 -3.83 -20.26
CA ASP A 7 -11.52 -2.87 -21.15
C ASP A 7 -11.60 -3.29 -22.63
N GLY A 8 -12.25 -4.42 -22.93
CA GLY A 8 -12.31 -4.99 -24.28
C GLY A 8 -11.02 -5.73 -24.70
N GLY A 9 -10.08 -5.93 -23.79
CA GLY A 9 -8.78 -6.56 -24.01
C GLY A 9 -7.60 -5.68 -23.64
N PHE A 10 -6.38 -6.24 -23.68
CA PHE A 10 -5.15 -5.50 -23.33
C PHE A 10 -4.85 -4.37 -24.33
N ALA A 11 -4.94 -4.62 -25.62
CA ALA A 11 -4.69 -3.61 -26.66
C ALA A 11 -5.67 -2.42 -26.56
N PRO A 12 -7.01 -2.62 -26.45
CA PRO A 12 -7.93 -1.52 -26.18
C PRO A 12 -7.62 -0.74 -24.90
N ALA A 13 -7.21 -1.40 -23.82
CA ALA A 13 -6.80 -0.71 -22.59
C ALA A 13 -5.60 0.23 -22.81
N VAL A 14 -4.62 -0.17 -23.61
CA VAL A 14 -3.48 0.69 -24.02
C VAL A 14 -3.97 1.81 -24.93
N GLU A 15 -4.92 1.56 -25.81
CA GLU A 15 -5.50 2.53 -26.76
C GLU A 15 -6.40 3.58 -26.12
N MET A 16 -6.79 3.44 -24.85
CA MET A 16 -7.54 4.46 -24.13
C MET A 16 -6.82 5.81 -24.10
N CYS A 17 -5.49 5.88 -24.25
CA CYS A 17 -4.75 7.12 -24.31
C CYS A 17 -5.10 7.92 -25.56
N ASN A 18 -5.87 9.00 -25.39
CA ASN A 18 -6.28 9.90 -26.47
C ASN A 18 -5.27 11.03 -26.77
N GLY A 19 -4.09 11.03 -26.12
CA GLY A 19 -3.06 12.04 -26.35
C GLY A 19 -3.26 13.39 -25.65
N ALA A 20 -4.26 13.55 -24.77
CA ALA A 20 -4.59 14.84 -24.10
C ALA A 20 -3.42 15.49 -23.35
N GLY A 21 -2.38 14.73 -22.99
CA GLY A 21 -1.12 15.26 -22.43
C GLY A 21 -1.19 15.75 -20.99
N VAL A 22 -2.26 15.46 -20.25
CA VAL A 22 -2.39 15.82 -18.80
C VAL A 22 -1.24 15.25 -17.98
N CYS A 23 -0.65 14.13 -18.42
CA CYS A 23 0.54 13.52 -17.80
C CYS A 23 1.81 14.38 -17.89
N ARG A 24 1.79 15.48 -18.62
CA ARG A 24 2.87 16.48 -18.69
C ARG A 24 2.63 17.70 -17.77
N LYS A 25 1.54 17.71 -17.05
CA LYS A 25 1.23 18.76 -16.08
C LYS A 25 2.32 18.81 -15.00
N VAL A 26 2.73 20.00 -14.60
CA VAL A 26 3.70 20.23 -13.52
C VAL A 26 3.08 21.14 -12.45
N GLY A 27 3.62 21.07 -11.24
CA GLY A 27 3.24 21.95 -10.13
C GLY A 27 1.92 21.61 -9.44
N ALA A 28 1.11 20.66 -9.95
CA ALA A 28 -0.13 20.22 -9.32
C ALA A 28 -0.46 18.75 -9.65
N GLY A 29 -1.26 18.12 -8.79
CA GLY A 29 -1.64 16.70 -8.94
C GLY A 29 -0.49 15.75 -8.63
N THR A 30 -0.69 14.48 -8.99
CA THR A 30 0.30 13.40 -8.86
C THR A 30 0.84 12.92 -10.20
N MET A 31 0.00 12.94 -11.24
CA MET A 31 0.31 12.43 -12.57
C MET A 31 1.23 13.42 -13.33
N CYS A 32 2.33 13.01 -13.95
CA CYS A 32 3.07 11.76 -13.82
C CYS A 32 4.35 12.03 -13.02
N PRO A 33 4.63 11.34 -11.91
CA PRO A 33 5.76 11.67 -11.04
C PRO A 33 7.12 11.56 -11.74
N SER A 34 7.30 10.57 -12.62
CA SER A 34 8.52 10.43 -13.41
C SER A 34 8.75 11.65 -14.32
N TYR A 35 7.73 12.11 -15.03
CA TYR A 35 7.83 13.32 -15.83
C TYR A 35 8.09 14.57 -14.97
N HIS A 36 7.50 14.65 -13.76
CA HIS A 36 7.78 15.76 -12.84
C HIS A 36 9.27 15.83 -12.47
N ALA A 37 9.94 14.67 -12.37
CA ALA A 37 11.36 14.59 -12.05
C ALA A 37 12.26 14.85 -13.27
N THR A 38 11.97 14.20 -14.40
CA THR A 38 12.88 14.19 -15.56
C THR A 38 12.60 15.31 -16.56
N LYS A 39 11.36 15.80 -16.65
CA LYS A 39 10.85 16.68 -17.71
C LYS A 39 10.96 16.09 -19.11
N ASP A 40 11.21 14.79 -19.20
CA ASP A 40 11.29 14.06 -20.46
C ASP A 40 9.92 13.47 -20.82
N GLU A 41 9.48 13.67 -22.07
CA GLU A 41 8.24 13.11 -22.61
C GLU A 41 8.24 11.58 -22.53
N HIS A 42 9.40 10.97 -22.69
CA HIS A 42 9.60 9.52 -22.59
C HIS A 42 9.01 8.94 -21.29
N ASP A 43 9.03 9.70 -20.21
CA ASP A 43 8.62 9.28 -18.88
C ASP A 43 7.16 9.59 -18.55
N THR A 44 6.34 9.82 -19.56
CA THR A 44 4.91 10.09 -19.40
C THR A 44 4.05 8.84 -19.59
N THR A 45 2.84 8.85 -19.06
CA THR A 45 1.82 7.84 -19.37
C THR A 45 1.53 7.80 -20.87
N ARG A 46 1.52 8.96 -21.55
CA ARG A 46 1.28 9.08 -22.99
C ARG A 46 2.36 8.38 -23.80
N ALA A 47 3.64 8.59 -23.48
CA ALA A 47 4.75 7.93 -24.18
C ALA A 47 4.65 6.41 -24.02
N ARG A 48 4.45 5.93 -22.79
CA ARG A 48 4.28 4.49 -22.50
C ARG A 48 3.14 3.85 -23.31
N ALA A 49 1.97 4.49 -23.28
CA ALA A 49 0.82 4.00 -24.05
C ALA A 49 1.08 4.02 -25.57
N ASN A 50 1.72 5.08 -26.09
CA ASN A 50 1.99 5.19 -27.52
C ASN A 50 3.06 4.19 -28.00
N SER A 51 4.11 3.95 -27.19
CA SER A 51 5.14 2.95 -27.51
C SER A 51 4.52 1.55 -27.59
N LEU A 52 3.73 1.14 -26.58
CA LEU A 52 3.01 -0.12 -26.60
C LEU A 52 2.03 -0.22 -27.75
N ARG A 53 1.25 0.83 -28.02
CA ARG A 53 0.30 0.87 -29.14
C ARG A 53 0.98 0.63 -30.48
N ASN A 54 2.12 1.25 -30.72
CA ASN A 54 2.88 1.07 -31.96
C ASN A 54 3.41 -0.35 -32.11
N ALA A 55 3.88 -0.98 -31.02
CA ALA A 55 4.29 -2.37 -31.02
C ALA A 55 3.11 -3.32 -31.28
N LEU A 56 2.00 -3.16 -30.55
CA LEU A 56 0.80 -3.98 -30.69
C LEU A 56 0.13 -3.84 -32.06
N ALA A 57 0.25 -2.66 -32.70
CA ALA A 57 -0.25 -2.41 -34.05
C ALA A 57 0.71 -2.87 -35.17
N GLY A 58 1.83 -3.51 -34.84
CA GLY A 58 2.82 -3.99 -35.81
C GLY A 58 3.58 -2.87 -36.54
N ARG A 59 3.62 -1.64 -35.98
CA ARG A 59 4.37 -0.51 -36.56
C ARG A 59 5.85 -0.54 -36.22
N ILE A 60 6.21 -1.28 -35.20
CA ILE A 60 7.57 -1.68 -34.85
C ILE A 60 7.64 -3.20 -34.83
N PRO A 61 8.81 -3.80 -35.08
CA PRO A 61 8.99 -5.26 -35.06
C PRO A 61 8.49 -5.87 -33.75
N GLN A 62 7.87 -7.03 -33.82
CA GLN A 62 7.28 -7.70 -32.65
C GLN A 62 8.37 -8.06 -31.61
N GLU A 63 9.58 -8.36 -32.09
CA GLU A 63 10.75 -8.65 -31.27
C GLU A 63 11.15 -7.47 -30.37
N GLU A 64 10.81 -6.24 -30.78
CA GLU A 64 11.11 -5.03 -30.00
C GLU A 64 10.12 -4.79 -28.86
N LEU A 65 8.98 -5.50 -28.82
CA LEU A 65 7.99 -5.33 -27.74
C LEU A 65 8.59 -5.63 -26.36
N TYR A 66 9.49 -6.60 -26.30
CA TYR A 66 10.19 -6.97 -25.06
C TYR A 66 11.70 -6.67 -25.13
N SER A 67 12.07 -5.64 -25.86
CA SER A 67 13.44 -5.14 -25.92
C SER A 67 13.81 -4.32 -24.67
N PRO A 68 15.13 -4.15 -24.39
CA PRO A 68 15.60 -3.23 -23.33
C PRO A 68 15.12 -1.78 -23.53
N GLU A 69 14.99 -1.32 -24.78
CA GLU A 69 14.50 0.03 -25.12
C GLU A 69 13.04 0.20 -24.71
N MET A 70 12.18 -0.76 -25.02
CA MET A 70 10.78 -0.73 -24.59
C MET A 70 10.66 -0.86 -23.06
N TYR A 71 11.51 -1.68 -22.43
CA TYR A 71 11.61 -1.72 -20.96
C TYR A 71 11.94 -0.36 -20.39
N GLY A 72 12.94 0.35 -20.96
CA GLY A 72 13.32 1.69 -20.53
C GLY A 72 12.15 2.68 -20.52
N VAL A 73 11.24 2.61 -21.49
CA VAL A 73 10.00 3.41 -21.51
C VAL A 73 9.13 3.11 -20.30
N MET A 74 9.05 1.84 -19.85
CA MET A 74 8.23 1.42 -18.72
C MET A 74 8.90 1.63 -17.37
N ASP A 75 10.22 1.65 -17.32
CA ASP A 75 11.03 1.53 -16.10
C ASP A 75 10.67 2.57 -15.04
N LEU A 76 10.70 3.86 -15.37
CA LEU A 76 10.41 4.95 -14.42
C LEU A 76 8.93 5.12 -14.07
N CYS A 77 8.03 4.22 -14.49
CA CYS A 77 6.64 4.25 -14.00
C CYS A 77 6.56 3.72 -12.57
N LEU A 78 6.23 4.59 -11.62
CA LEU A 78 6.12 4.25 -10.19
C LEU A 78 4.89 3.41 -9.83
N GLY A 79 3.99 3.12 -10.77
CA GLY A 79 2.74 2.42 -10.46
C GLY A 79 1.82 3.18 -9.47
N CYS A 80 1.92 4.49 -9.39
CA CYS A 80 1.20 5.34 -8.42
C CYS A 80 -0.30 5.47 -8.67
N LYS A 81 -0.81 4.93 -9.78
CA LYS A 81 -2.23 4.94 -10.22
C LYS A 81 -2.84 6.31 -10.51
N ALA A 82 -2.09 7.40 -10.38
CA ALA A 82 -2.63 8.74 -10.61
C ALA A 82 -3.22 8.93 -12.02
N CYS A 83 -2.70 8.22 -13.02
CA CYS A 83 -3.25 8.24 -14.36
C CYS A 83 -4.69 7.66 -14.44
N LYS A 84 -5.07 6.75 -13.55
CA LYS A 84 -6.43 6.22 -13.49
C LYS A 84 -7.46 7.26 -13.06
N SER A 85 -7.08 8.25 -12.26
CA SER A 85 -7.98 9.29 -11.74
C SER A 85 -7.78 10.67 -12.37
N GLU A 86 -6.54 11.05 -12.69
CA GLU A 86 -6.24 12.38 -13.21
C GLU A 86 -6.24 12.46 -14.76
N CYS A 87 -6.12 11.32 -15.46
CA CYS A 87 -6.21 11.27 -16.91
C CYS A 87 -7.68 11.30 -17.36
N PRO A 88 -8.07 12.19 -18.31
CA PRO A 88 -9.43 12.23 -18.82
C PRO A 88 -9.91 10.89 -19.41
N SER A 89 -8.98 10.07 -19.92
CA SER A 89 -9.25 8.73 -20.44
C SER A 89 -9.03 7.61 -19.42
N ALA A 90 -8.77 7.93 -18.16
CA ALA A 90 -8.60 6.97 -17.07
C ALA A 90 -7.63 5.80 -17.36
N VAL A 91 -6.54 6.06 -18.09
CA VAL A 91 -5.55 5.03 -18.49
C VAL A 91 -4.93 4.38 -17.25
N ASP A 92 -5.14 3.09 -17.03
CA ASP A 92 -4.52 2.36 -15.90
C ASP A 92 -3.11 1.87 -16.28
N MET A 93 -2.16 2.80 -16.38
CA MET A 93 -0.78 2.48 -16.73
C MET A 93 -0.09 1.58 -15.68
N ALA A 94 -0.53 1.63 -14.43
CA ALA A 94 0.03 0.76 -13.40
C ALA A 94 -0.27 -0.72 -13.67
N ARG A 95 -1.51 -1.04 -14.07
CA ARG A 95 -1.93 -2.39 -14.46
C ARG A 95 -1.30 -2.82 -15.79
N ILE A 96 -1.25 -1.89 -16.77
CA ILE A 96 -0.59 -2.13 -18.08
C ILE A 96 0.89 -2.45 -17.87
N LYS A 97 1.62 -1.67 -17.07
CA LYS A 97 3.04 -1.96 -16.74
C LYS A 97 3.19 -3.32 -16.07
N SER A 98 2.33 -3.65 -15.12
CA SER A 98 2.39 -4.93 -14.40
C SER A 98 2.20 -6.12 -15.35
N GLU A 99 1.23 -6.06 -16.27
CA GLU A 99 1.06 -7.07 -17.33
C GLU A 99 2.29 -7.16 -18.22
N TYR A 100 2.77 -6.02 -18.73
CA TYR A 100 3.95 -5.95 -19.60
C TYR A 100 5.18 -6.58 -18.93
N LEU A 101 5.46 -6.27 -17.66
CA LEU A 101 6.64 -6.77 -16.95
C LEU A 101 6.61 -8.28 -16.74
N VAL A 102 5.44 -8.91 -16.56
CA VAL A 102 5.36 -10.38 -16.46
C VAL A 102 5.89 -11.02 -17.74
N HIS A 103 5.47 -10.51 -18.90
CA HIS A 103 5.91 -11.05 -20.19
C HIS A 103 7.37 -10.68 -20.47
N TYR A 104 7.78 -9.45 -20.20
CA TYR A 104 9.17 -9.02 -20.34
C TYR A 104 10.12 -9.92 -19.56
N TYR A 105 9.84 -10.20 -18.28
CA TYR A 105 10.68 -11.05 -17.45
C TYR A 105 10.58 -12.56 -17.79
N ALA A 106 9.53 -12.98 -18.44
CA ALA A 106 9.46 -14.35 -18.98
C ALA A 106 10.49 -14.56 -20.09
N GLU A 107 10.75 -13.55 -20.92
CA GLU A 107 11.72 -13.61 -22.02
C GLU A 107 13.14 -13.24 -21.56
N ASN A 108 13.30 -12.19 -20.75
CA ASN A 108 14.58 -11.60 -20.41
C ASN A 108 15.13 -12.05 -19.05
N GLY A 109 14.36 -12.80 -18.28
CA GLY A 109 14.72 -13.23 -16.92
C GLY A 109 14.38 -12.20 -15.86
N LEU A 110 14.04 -12.70 -14.67
CA LEU A 110 13.66 -11.88 -13.52
C LEU A 110 14.90 -11.43 -12.74
N PRO A 111 15.10 -10.11 -12.53
CA PRO A 111 16.21 -9.60 -11.72
C PRO A 111 16.21 -10.17 -10.30
N LEU A 112 17.40 -10.38 -9.73
CA LEU A 112 17.55 -10.95 -8.39
C LEU A 112 16.87 -10.07 -7.34
N PHE A 113 16.95 -8.76 -7.47
CA PHE A 113 16.28 -7.80 -6.60
C PHE A 113 14.76 -8.02 -6.57
N ASN A 114 14.10 -8.05 -7.74
CA ASN A 114 12.65 -8.29 -7.85
C ASN A 114 12.24 -9.66 -7.29
N ARG A 115 13.07 -10.69 -7.51
CA ARG A 115 12.85 -12.02 -6.93
C ARG A 115 12.88 -11.99 -5.40
N MET A 116 13.86 -11.29 -4.82
CA MET A 116 13.97 -11.13 -3.37
C MET A 116 12.79 -10.35 -2.79
N MET A 117 12.38 -9.25 -3.43
CA MET A 117 11.22 -8.47 -2.99
C MET A 117 9.94 -9.30 -2.99
N GLY A 118 9.73 -10.12 -4.01
CA GLY A 118 8.59 -11.05 -4.06
C GLY A 118 8.61 -12.12 -2.97
N LEU A 119 9.79 -12.56 -2.53
CA LEU A 119 9.95 -13.57 -1.47
C LEU A 119 9.87 -12.98 -0.05
N LEU A 120 10.03 -11.66 0.10
CA LEU A 120 10.14 -11.01 1.41
C LEU A 120 9.00 -11.37 2.39
N PRO A 121 7.71 -11.41 2.01
CA PRO A 121 6.64 -11.79 2.92
C PRO A 121 6.79 -13.23 3.45
N THR A 122 7.27 -14.14 2.61
CA THR A 122 7.50 -15.56 2.99
C THR A 122 8.71 -15.68 3.90
N LEU A 123 9.79 -14.96 3.61
CA LEU A 123 10.99 -14.92 4.44
C LEU A 123 10.71 -14.32 5.83
N ASN A 124 9.93 -13.26 5.89
CA ASN A 124 9.50 -12.66 7.16
C ASN A 124 8.72 -13.67 8.02
N ARG A 125 7.75 -14.35 7.41
CA ARG A 125 6.97 -15.39 8.09
C ARG A 125 7.87 -16.52 8.64
N LEU A 126 8.83 -16.96 7.84
CA LEU A 126 9.78 -18.01 8.23
C LEU A 126 10.68 -17.53 9.37
N LEU A 127 11.25 -16.33 9.29
CA LEU A 127 12.08 -15.73 10.32
C LEU A 127 11.40 -15.75 11.69
N TYR A 128 10.16 -15.27 11.76
CA TYR A 128 9.45 -15.20 13.04
C TYR A 128 8.95 -16.56 13.53
N ARG A 129 8.70 -17.49 12.64
CA ARG A 129 8.30 -18.86 13.00
C ARG A 129 9.45 -19.66 13.58
N VAL A 130 10.67 -19.51 13.04
CA VAL A 130 11.80 -20.40 13.33
C VAL A 130 12.89 -19.70 14.14
N ALA A 131 13.14 -18.42 13.91
CA ALA A 131 14.32 -17.71 14.39
C ALA A 131 13.99 -16.37 15.08
N ARG A 132 12.80 -16.21 15.64
CA ARG A 132 12.36 -14.97 16.32
C ARG A 132 13.35 -14.43 17.36
N PRO A 133 13.98 -15.25 18.22
CA PRO A 133 14.97 -14.74 19.17
C PRO A 133 16.20 -14.11 18.52
N LEU A 134 16.46 -14.42 17.25
CA LEU A 134 17.58 -13.89 16.47
C LEU A 134 17.26 -12.57 15.77
N VAL A 135 16.04 -12.04 15.87
CA VAL A 135 15.65 -10.78 15.22
C VAL A 135 16.58 -9.60 15.56
N PRO A 136 17.04 -9.37 16.79
CA PRO A 136 18.03 -8.33 17.09
C PRO A 136 19.35 -8.52 16.32
N LEU A 137 19.83 -9.76 16.19
CA LEU A 137 21.03 -10.09 15.44
C LEU A 137 20.83 -9.87 13.93
N VAL A 138 19.66 -10.25 13.40
CA VAL A 138 19.29 -9.98 12.00
C VAL A 138 19.30 -8.49 11.74
N ASN A 139 18.69 -7.66 12.58
CA ASN A 139 18.69 -6.22 12.45
C ASN A 139 20.11 -5.63 12.49
N ALA A 140 20.95 -6.11 13.40
CA ALA A 140 22.36 -5.68 13.48
C ALA A 140 23.15 -6.08 12.22
N SER A 141 22.90 -7.30 11.71
CA SER A 141 23.52 -7.78 10.47
C SER A 141 23.11 -6.93 9.27
N LEU A 142 21.82 -6.65 9.08
CA LEU A 142 21.31 -5.84 7.98
C LEU A 142 21.84 -4.40 8.00
N ALA A 143 22.15 -3.87 9.17
CA ALA A 143 22.76 -2.53 9.32
C ALA A 143 24.28 -2.51 9.09
N SER A 144 24.94 -3.67 9.00
CA SER A 144 26.40 -3.79 8.90
C SER A 144 26.93 -3.38 7.51
N ALA A 145 28.18 -2.90 7.46
CA ALA A 145 28.82 -2.54 6.19
C ALA A 145 28.94 -3.70 5.20
N PRO A 146 29.29 -4.95 5.61
CA PRO A 146 29.28 -6.09 4.69
C PRO A 146 27.92 -6.38 4.08
N ALA A 147 26.84 -6.29 4.87
CA ALA A 147 25.50 -6.51 4.35
C ALA A 147 25.10 -5.42 3.35
N LYS A 148 25.38 -4.14 3.66
CA LYS A 148 25.14 -3.03 2.73
C LYS A 148 25.89 -3.23 1.40
N ALA A 149 27.16 -3.62 1.43
CA ALA A 149 27.94 -3.92 0.22
C ALA A 149 27.38 -5.10 -0.58
N LEU A 150 26.81 -6.10 0.10
CA LEU A 150 26.11 -7.21 -0.57
C LEU A 150 24.80 -6.74 -1.22
N PHE A 151 24.00 -5.94 -0.51
CA PHE A 151 22.75 -5.39 -1.03
C PHE A 151 22.98 -4.45 -2.22
N GLU A 152 24.06 -3.67 -2.20
CA GLU A 152 24.45 -2.83 -3.33
C GLU A 152 24.72 -3.67 -4.60
N LYS A 153 25.40 -4.80 -4.48
CA LYS A 153 25.61 -5.73 -5.60
C LYS A 153 24.34 -6.31 -6.21
N ILE A 154 23.26 -6.36 -5.45
CA ILE A 154 21.96 -6.84 -5.94
C ILE A 154 21.03 -5.69 -6.32
N GLY A 155 21.51 -4.44 -6.31
CA GLY A 155 20.79 -3.27 -6.83
C GLY A 155 20.20 -2.34 -5.77
N VAL A 156 20.42 -2.57 -4.46
CA VAL A 156 19.94 -1.66 -3.40
C VAL A 156 20.93 -0.51 -3.21
N HIS A 157 20.42 0.73 -3.24
CA HIS A 157 21.28 1.91 -3.07
C HIS A 157 21.88 1.98 -1.65
N PRO A 158 23.23 2.20 -1.50
CA PRO A 158 23.94 2.11 -0.21
C PRO A 158 23.47 3.14 0.84
N ALA A 159 22.92 4.27 0.42
CA ALA A 159 22.35 5.25 1.33
C ALA A 159 21.02 4.80 1.96
N ARG A 160 20.35 3.77 1.43
CA ARG A 160 19.09 3.28 1.99
C ARG A 160 19.34 2.39 3.20
N SER A 161 18.54 2.64 4.23
CA SER A 161 18.42 1.75 5.39
C SER A 161 17.27 0.78 5.16
N LEU A 162 17.52 -0.52 5.33
CA LEU A 162 16.47 -1.52 5.26
C LEU A 162 15.54 -1.40 6.49
N PRO A 163 14.23 -1.65 6.33
CA PRO A 163 13.28 -1.61 7.43
C PRO A 163 13.68 -2.59 8.54
N LYS A 164 13.66 -2.12 9.79
CA LYS A 164 13.97 -2.96 10.94
C LYS A 164 12.81 -3.90 11.26
N TYR A 165 13.12 -5.10 11.67
CA TYR A 165 12.15 -6.05 12.20
C TYR A 165 11.81 -5.72 13.66
N ALA A 166 10.53 -5.78 14.01
CA ALA A 166 10.07 -5.59 15.37
C ALA A 166 10.47 -6.79 16.26
N PRO A 167 10.70 -6.60 17.57
CA PRO A 167 11.02 -7.70 18.49
C PRO A 167 9.90 -8.75 18.59
N ASP A 168 8.65 -8.32 18.40
CA ASP A 168 7.46 -9.18 18.44
C ASP A 168 6.53 -8.81 17.28
N THR A 169 5.73 -9.79 16.80
CA THR A 169 4.75 -9.55 15.76
C THR A 169 3.49 -8.89 16.29
N PHE A 170 2.76 -8.21 15.42
CA PHE A 170 1.46 -7.65 15.80
C PHE A 170 0.47 -8.75 16.22
N SER A 171 0.37 -9.85 15.48
CA SER A 171 -0.51 -10.98 15.81
C SER A 171 -0.21 -11.54 17.19
N ASN A 172 1.06 -11.72 17.53
CA ASN A 172 1.44 -12.23 18.85
C ASN A 172 1.09 -11.24 19.99
N TRP A 173 1.27 -9.95 19.79
CA TRP A 173 0.81 -8.92 20.72
C TRP A 173 -0.71 -8.99 20.90
N PHE A 174 -1.45 -9.11 19.80
CA PHE A 174 -2.92 -9.15 19.82
C PHE A 174 -3.42 -10.34 20.63
N HIS A 175 -2.86 -11.54 20.43
CA HIS A 175 -3.25 -12.74 21.17
C HIS A 175 -2.87 -12.72 22.65
N LYS A 176 -1.67 -12.24 22.99
CA LYS A 176 -1.23 -12.12 24.39
C LYS A 176 -2.15 -11.21 25.20
N ARG A 177 -2.64 -10.15 24.59
CA ARG A 177 -3.57 -9.22 25.23
C ARG A 177 -4.87 -9.91 25.63
N GLY A 178 -5.40 -10.81 24.76
CA GLY A 178 -6.60 -11.57 25.03
C GLY A 178 -6.44 -12.63 26.13
N GLN A 179 -5.24 -13.18 26.27
CA GLN A 179 -4.95 -14.13 27.36
C GLN A 179 -4.89 -13.48 28.74
N ALA A 180 -4.59 -12.18 28.80
CA ALA A 180 -4.55 -11.39 30.03
C ALA A 180 -5.94 -10.87 30.46
N ALA A 181 -6.95 -10.93 29.58
CA ALA A 181 -8.29 -10.54 29.89
C ALA A 181 -9.05 -11.64 30.66
N SER A 182 -10.02 -11.25 31.50
CA SER A 182 -10.89 -12.20 32.21
C SER A 182 -11.68 -13.09 31.24
N ASP A 183 -12.18 -14.24 31.69
CA ASP A 183 -12.94 -15.19 30.83
C ASP A 183 -14.17 -14.54 30.16
N ALA A 184 -14.76 -13.50 30.76
CA ALA A 184 -15.85 -12.72 30.17
C ALA A 184 -15.38 -11.82 29.02
N GLU A 185 -14.14 -11.35 29.05
CA GLU A 185 -13.52 -10.52 28.00
C GLU A 185 -12.86 -11.36 26.90
N ARG A 186 -12.53 -12.63 27.19
CA ARG A 186 -11.95 -13.58 26.21
C ARG A 186 -12.86 -13.90 25.04
N ASN A 187 -14.17 -13.74 25.20
CA ASN A 187 -15.15 -13.94 24.14
C ASN A 187 -15.08 -12.89 23.01
N THR A 188 -14.28 -11.84 23.16
CA THR A 188 -14.19 -10.74 22.19
C THR A 188 -13.00 -10.82 21.23
N GLN A 189 -12.13 -11.87 21.33
CA GLN A 189 -10.90 -11.95 20.54
C GLN A 189 -10.80 -13.25 19.74
N TYR A 190 -11.66 -13.37 18.71
CA TYR A 190 -11.58 -14.49 17.79
C TYR A 190 -10.65 -14.19 16.60
N ALA A 191 -9.70 -15.11 16.39
CA ALA A 191 -8.95 -15.19 15.16
C ALA A 191 -9.77 -15.92 14.09
N ILE A 192 -9.85 -15.36 12.89
CA ILE A 192 -10.42 -16.05 11.74
C ILE A 192 -9.37 -16.99 11.19
N ARG A 193 -9.53 -18.30 11.43
CA ARG A 193 -8.65 -19.35 10.89
C ARG A 193 -9.25 -19.96 9.64
N ASN A 194 -8.39 -20.33 8.71
CA ASN A 194 -8.79 -21.12 7.53
C ASN A 194 -9.49 -22.42 7.96
N THR A 195 -10.58 -22.72 7.29
CA THR A 195 -11.27 -24.00 7.03
C THR A 195 -12.52 -24.34 7.82
N ASP A 196 -12.69 -23.91 9.04
CA ASP A 196 -13.99 -24.14 9.69
C ASP A 196 -14.66 -22.78 9.89
N ALA A 197 -15.69 -22.52 9.08
CA ALA A 197 -16.48 -21.30 9.18
C ALA A 197 -16.84 -21.07 10.65
N ILE A 198 -16.40 -19.94 11.21
CA ILE A 198 -16.92 -19.50 12.50
C ILE A 198 -18.45 -19.48 12.33
N PRO A 199 -19.21 -20.18 13.17
CA PRO A 199 -20.67 -20.23 13.01
C PRO A 199 -21.23 -18.80 12.90
N HIS A 200 -22.17 -18.58 12.01
CA HIS A 200 -22.83 -17.27 11.80
C HIS A 200 -23.30 -16.62 13.11
N SER A 201 -23.55 -17.41 14.14
CA SER A 201 -23.92 -16.97 15.49
C SER A 201 -22.78 -16.41 16.33
N ALA A 202 -21.51 -16.52 15.87
CA ALA A 202 -20.34 -16.10 16.65
C ALA A 202 -19.89 -14.65 16.37
N PHE A 203 -20.42 -13.99 15.34
CA PHE A 203 -20.15 -12.56 15.10
C PHE A 203 -21.28 -11.74 15.69
N PRO A 204 -21.06 -10.98 16.77
CA PRO A 204 -22.02 -10.00 17.22
C PRO A 204 -22.04 -8.83 16.23
N THR A 205 -22.90 -8.91 15.21
CA THR A 205 -23.28 -7.75 14.39
C THR A 205 -24.13 -6.81 15.25
N PRO A 206 -23.99 -5.47 15.21
CA PRO A 206 -23.43 -4.66 14.13
C PRO A 206 -21.98 -4.14 14.35
N HIS A 207 -21.30 -4.45 15.44
CA HIS A 207 -20.02 -3.83 15.83
C HIS A 207 -18.80 -4.75 15.63
N SER A 208 -18.81 -5.56 14.57
CA SER A 208 -17.65 -6.42 14.23
C SER A 208 -16.86 -5.85 13.05
N VAL A 209 -15.54 -5.93 13.11
CA VAL A 209 -14.63 -5.50 12.04
C VAL A 209 -13.48 -6.46 11.90
N ILE A 210 -13.10 -6.80 10.67
CA ILE A 210 -11.91 -7.59 10.38
C ILE A 210 -10.76 -6.67 10.01
N LEU A 211 -9.69 -6.69 10.79
CA LEU A 211 -8.46 -5.96 10.49
C LEU A 211 -7.57 -6.77 9.57
N PHE A 212 -7.42 -6.31 8.33
CA PHE A 212 -6.42 -6.82 7.40
C PHE A 212 -5.06 -6.20 7.76
N HIS A 213 -4.38 -6.83 8.72
CA HIS A 213 -3.04 -6.42 9.14
C HIS A 213 -2.03 -6.80 8.06
N ASP A 214 -1.45 -5.82 7.40
CA ASP A 214 -0.49 -6.03 6.31
C ASP A 214 0.87 -6.56 6.81
N THR A 215 1.77 -6.87 5.87
CA THR A 215 3.09 -7.44 6.19
C THR A 215 3.97 -6.46 6.97
N TRP A 216 3.85 -5.14 6.70
CA TRP A 216 4.63 -4.13 7.41
C TRP A 216 4.18 -3.97 8.86
N ALA A 217 2.87 -3.92 9.07
CA ALA A 217 2.29 -3.85 10.40
C ALA A 217 2.54 -5.14 11.19
N GLU A 218 2.60 -6.30 10.53
CA GLU A 218 2.88 -7.57 11.20
C GLU A 218 4.31 -7.66 11.71
N TYR A 219 5.31 -7.26 10.90
CA TYR A 219 6.71 -7.59 11.17
C TYR A 219 7.62 -6.40 11.46
N ASN A 220 7.26 -5.19 11.03
CA ASN A 220 8.14 -4.02 11.09
C ASN A 220 7.57 -2.90 11.97
N HIS A 221 6.27 -2.62 11.86
CA HIS A 221 5.59 -1.50 12.52
C HIS A 221 4.33 -1.94 13.28
N PRO A 222 4.42 -2.90 14.23
CA PRO A 222 3.24 -3.40 14.96
C PRO A 222 2.50 -2.31 15.73
N GLU A 223 3.19 -1.25 16.13
CA GLU A 223 2.61 -0.10 16.84
C GLU A 223 1.53 0.64 16.02
N VAL A 224 1.58 0.55 14.69
CA VAL A 224 0.56 1.12 13.80
C VAL A 224 -0.75 0.35 13.91
N ALA A 225 -0.68 -0.98 13.79
CA ALA A 225 -1.86 -1.85 13.94
C ALA A 225 -2.40 -1.84 15.36
N GLN A 226 -1.52 -1.78 16.38
CA GLN A 226 -1.91 -1.62 17.77
C GLN A 226 -2.69 -0.31 18.00
N ALA A 227 -2.27 0.78 17.36
CA ALA A 227 -2.99 2.04 17.43
C ALA A 227 -4.37 1.95 16.76
N ALA A 228 -4.47 1.30 15.60
CA ALA A 228 -5.74 1.07 14.92
C ALA A 228 -6.71 0.26 15.80
N VAL A 229 -6.24 -0.84 16.39
CA VAL A 229 -7.04 -1.64 17.33
C VAL A 229 -7.56 -0.80 18.49
N ARG A 230 -6.70 0.00 19.14
CA ARG A 230 -7.13 0.88 20.25
C ARG A 230 -8.23 1.86 19.85
N VAL A 231 -8.15 2.44 18.64
CA VAL A 231 -9.18 3.37 18.14
C VAL A 231 -10.49 2.66 17.87
N LEU A 232 -10.44 1.48 17.24
CA LEU A 232 -11.63 0.68 16.93
C LEU A 232 -12.34 0.23 18.21
N GLU A 233 -11.59 -0.28 19.18
CA GLU A 233 -12.13 -0.75 20.47
C GLU A 233 -12.68 0.39 21.34
N ALA A 234 -12.03 1.56 21.34
CA ALA A 234 -12.54 2.74 22.02
C ALA A 234 -13.89 3.20 21.45
N ALA A 235 -14.15 2.90 20.18
CA ALA A 235 -15.44 3.14 19.54
C ALA A 235 -16.45 1.98 19.71
N GLY A 236 -16.13 0.95 20.51
CA GLY A 236 -17.00 -0.18 20.80
C GLY A 236 -16.99 -1.31 19.77
N TYR A 237 -16.01 -1.32 18.84
CA TYR A 237 -15.90 -2.39 17.86
C TYR A 237 -15.14 -3.59 18.41
N THR A 238 -15.65 -4.79 18.11
CA THR A 238 -14.90 -6.03 18.28
C THR A 238 -14.00 -6.25 17.06
N VAL A 239 -12.69 -6.27 17.29
CA VAL A 239 -11.71 -6.42 16.23
C VAL A 239 -11.32 -7.91 16.07
N TYR A 240 -11.44 -8.41 14.85
CA TYR A 240 -10.97 -9.72 14.44
C TYR A 240 -9.75 -9.61 13.54
N LEU A 241 -8.83 -10.56 13.61
CA LEU A 241 -7.70 -10.62 12.70
C LEU A 241 -7.99 -11.57 11.53
N ALA A 242 -7.56 -11.19 10.35
CA ALA A 242 -7.55 -12.07 9.17
C ALA A 242 -6.39 -13.08 9.29
N GLU A 243 -6.48 -14.01 10.24
CA GLU A 243 -5.48 -15.07 10.40
C GLU A 243 -5.50 -16.03 9.21
N GLY A 244 -4.33 -16.50 8.82
CA GLY A 244 -4.19 -17.35 7.64
C GLY A 244 -4.18 -16.55 6.32
N ARG A 245 -4.31 -15.24 6.35
CA ARG A 245 -4.17 -14.39 5.16
C ARG A 245 -2.79 -14.58 4.52
N ALA A 246 -2.74 -14.47 3.20
CA ALA A 246 -1.51 -14.22 2.48
C ALA A 246 -1.13 -12.73 2.51
N CYS A 247 0.06 -12.37 2.03
CA CYS A 247 0.35 -10.97 1.67
C CYS A 247 -0.65 -10.49 0.62
N CYS A 248 -0.94 -9.18 0.58
CA CYS A 248 -1.84 -8.60 -0.43
C CYS A 248 -1.37 -8.83 -1.88
N GLY A 249 -0.13 -9.22 -2.11
CA GLY A 249 0.46 -9.46 -3.41
C GLY A 249 1.12 -8.23 -4.04
N ARG A 250 1.03 -7.06 -3.44
CA ARG A 250 1.57 -5.80 -4.00
C ARG A 250 3.04 -5.90 -4.46
N PRO A 251 3.99 -6.46 -3.68
CA PRO A 251 5.38 -6.57 -4.14
C PRO A 251 5.53 -7.42 -5.42
N LEU A 252 4.76 -8.50 -5.55
CA LEU A 252 4.74 -9.33 -6.76
C LEU A 252 4.10 -8.58 -7.94
N ILE A 253 2.98 -7.91 -7.70
CA ILE A 253 2.22 -7.18 -8.72
C ILE A 253 3.08 -6.05 -9.32
N THR A 254 3.69 -5.23 -8.50
CA THR A 254 4.52 -4.11 -8.98
C THR A 254 5.87 -4.56 -9.51
N GLY A 255 6.42 -5.65 -8.99
CA GLY A 255 7.70 -6.23 -9.39
C GLY A 255 7.67 -7.14 -10.62
N GLY A 256 6.57 -7.13 -11.42
CA GLY A 256 6.46 -7.92 -12.65
C GLY A 256 6.29 -9.43 -12.43
N GLN A 257 5.64 -9.81 -11.33
CA GLN A 257 5.35 -11.19 -10.94
C GLN A 257 3.87 -11.38 -10.59
N ALA A 258 2.98 -10.64 -11.28
CA ALA A 258 1.54 -10.67 -10.99
C ALA A 258 0.92 -12.06 -11.16
N ASP A 259 1.48 -12.89 -12.04
CA ASP A 259 1.14 -14.31 -12.18
C ASP A 259 1.34 -15.10 -10.87
N LYS A 260 2.44 -14.83 -10.17
CA LYS A 260 2.76 -15.47 -8.88
C LYS A 260 1.97 -14.89 -7.70
N ALA A 261 1.34 -13.73 -7.86
CA ALA A 261 0.45 -13.16 -6.86
C ALA A 261 -0.92 -13.88 -6.81
N LYS A 262 -1.37 -14.51 -7.90
CA LYS A 262 -2.69 -15.16 -7.99
C LYS A 262 -3.01 -16.12 -6.85
N PRO A 263 -2.13 -17.06 -6.44
CA PRO A 263 -2.43 -17.92 -5.30
C PRO A 263 -2.68 -17.16 -4.00
N TRP A 264 -1.99 -16.03 -3.78
CA TRP A 264 -2.22 -15.18 -2.60
C TRP A 264 -3.53 -14.41 -2.69
N VAL A 265 -3.88 -13.94 -3.90
CA VAL A 265 -5.17 -13.31 -4.19
C VAL A 265 -6.31 -14.27 -3.89
N ASP A 266 -6.26 -15.49 -4.45
CA ASP A 266 -7.29 -16.51 -4.28
C ASP A 266 -7.43 -16.95 -2.83
N GLN A 267 -6.31 -17.10 -2.09
CA GLN A 267 -6.32 -17.39 -0.66
C GLN A 267 -7.02 -16.29 0.14
N ASN A 268 -6.72 -15.03 -0.13
CA ASN A 268 -7.35 -13.91 0.57
C ASN A 268 -8.82 -13.75 0.19
N VAL A 269 -9.20 -13.98 -1.07
CA VAL A 269 -10.60 -13.99 -1.51
C VAL A 269 -11.38 -15.11 -0.83
N ALA A 270 -10.84 -16.33 -0.82
CA ALA A 270 -11.48 -17.46 -0.16
C ALA A 270 -11.68 -17.21 1.35
N LEU A 271 -10.69 -16.58 2.01
CA LEU A 271 -10.73 -16.27 3.43
C LEU A 271 -11.72 -15.15 3.77
N LEU A 272 -11.73 -14.05 3.01
CA LEU A 272 -12.37 -12.81 3.42
C LEU A 272 -13.73 -12.57 2.77
N ALA A 273 -13.97 -13.06 1.55
CA ALA A 273 -15.23 -12.82 0.84
C ALA A 273 -16.47 -13.37 1.58
N PRO A 274 -16.43 -14.51 2.28
CA PRO A 274 -17.58 -14.97 3.06
C PRO A 274 -18.04 -14.01 4.15
N TYR A 275 -17.11 -13.26 4.75
CA TYR A 275 -17.41 -12.26 5.77
C TYR A 275 -17.87 -10.95 5.14
N ALA A 276 -17.21 -10.54 4.05
CA ALA A 276 -17.62 -9.39 3.26
C ALA A 276 -19.06 -9.54 2.75
N ALA A 277 -19.46 -10.74 2.31
CA ALA A 277 -20.84 -11.03 1.89
C ALA A 277 -21.87 -10.90 3.00
N GLN A 278 -21.46 -10.98 4.27
CA GLN A 278 -22.30 -10.74 5.45
C GLN A 278 -22.31 -9.26 5.87
N GLY A 279 -21.64 -8.38 5.11
CA GLY A 279 -21.52 -6.96 5.44
C GLY A 279 -20.49 -6.64 6.51
N ILE A 280 -19.64 -7.59 6.92
CA ILE A 280 -18.57 -7.34 7.89
C ILE A 280 -17.43 -6.58 7.17
N PRO A 281 -17.08 -5.38 7.64
CA PRO A 281 -16.06 -4.56 7.00
C PRO A 281 -14.67 -5.21 7.11
N ILE A 282 -13.93 -5.17 6.00
CA ILE A 282 -12.51 -5.55 5.96
C ILE A 282 -11.70 -4.26 5.96
N VAL A 283 -11.06 -3.93 7.07
CA VAL A 283 -10.36 -2.66 7.25
C VAL A 283 -8.85 -2.86 7.17
N GLY A 284 -8.18 -2.09 6.34
CA GLY A 284 -6.73 -2.10 6.21
C GLY A 284 -6.09 -0.77 6.57
N ILE A 285 -4.88 -0.84 7.13
CA ILE A 285 -4.11 0.34 7.56
C ILE A 285 -3.06 0.79 6.55
N GLU A 286 -2.52 -0.13 5.73
CA GLU A 286 -1.61 0.25 4.64
C GLU A 286 -2.43 0.46 3.35
N PRO A 287 -2.52 1.71 2.83
CA PRO A 287 -3.38 2.00 1.68
C PRO A 287 -3.01 1.19 0.44
N SER A 288 -1.72 0.95 0.19
CA SER A 288 -1.29 0.13 -0.94
C SER A 288 -1.75 -1.32 -0.84
N CYS A 289 -1.92 -1.85 0.37
CA CYS A 289 -2.37 -3.21 0.60
C CYS A 289 -3.88 -3.35 0.50
N ILE A 290 -4.63 -2.56 1.25
CA ILE A 290 -6.11 -2.69 1.25
C ILE A 290 -6.71 -2.29 -0.10
N LEU A 291 -6.16 -1.30 -0.78
CA LEU A 291 -6.61 -0.89 -2.10
C LEU A 291 -6.20 -1.88 -3.21
N THR A 292 -5.25 -2.78 -2.97
CA THR A 292 -5.00 -3.93 -3.86
C THR A 292 -6.20 -4.88 -3.87
N LEU A 293 -6.83 -5.11 -2.71
CA LEU A 293 -8.04 -5.93 -2.61
C LEU A 293 -9.22 -5.30 -3.38
N ARG A 294 -9.26 -3.96 -3.46
CA ARG A 294 -10.33 -3.23 -4.17
C ARG A 294 -10.12 -3.17 -5.68
N ASP A 295 -8.89 -2.98 -6.12
CA ASP A 295 -8.58 -2.56 -7.49
C ASP A 295 -8.02 -3.69 -8.36
N GLU A 296 -7.04 -4.46 -7.84
CA GLU A 296 -6.41 -5.51 -8.62
C GLU A 296 -7.07 -6.88 -8.48
N TYR A 297 -7.60 -7.22 -7.29
CA TYR A 297 -8.16 -8.55 -7.05
C TYR A 297 -9.28 -8.93 -8.01
N PRO A 298 -10.25 -8.04 -8.35
CA PRO A 298 -11.30 -8.38 -9.32
C PRO A 298 -10.77 -8.81 -10.70
N ALA A 299 -9.57 -8.33 -11.07
CA ALA A 299 -8.95 -8.66 -12.35
C ALA A 299 -7.93 -9.83 -12.29
N LEU A 300 -7.54 -10.26 -11.07
CA LEU A 300 -6.53 -11.31 -10.85
C LEU A 300 -7.11 -12.61 -10.30
N ALA A 301 -8.17 -12.53 -9.52
CA ALA A 301 -8.76 -13.68 -8.82
C ALA A 301 -9.39 -14.69 -9.79
N ALA A 302 -9.28 -15.97 -9.45
CA ALA A 302 -9.98 -17.04 -10.13
C ALA A 302 -11.51 -16.93 -9.96
N ASP A 303 -11.97 -16.56 -8.74
CA ASP A 303 -13.38 -16.28 -8.43
C ASP A 303 -13.60 -14.75 -8.43
N LYS A 304 -13.96 -14.23 -9.59
CA LYS A 304 -14.18 -12.80 -9.82
C LYS A 304 -15.36 -12.25 -9.01
N GLU A 305 -16.44 -13.04 -8.87
CA GLU A 305 -17.64 -12.60 -8.15
C GLU A 305 -17.33 -12.38 -6.65
N ARG A 306 -16.67 -13.36 -6.02
CA ARG A 306 -16.22 -13.22 -4.63
C ARG A 306 -15.22 -12.10 -4.46
N ALA A 307 -14.31 -11.91 -5.43
CA ALA A 307 -13.35 -10.80 -5.39
C ALA A 307 -14.05 -9.44 -5.46
N LEU A 308 -15.12 -9.29 -6.23
CA LEU A 308 -15.93 -8.07 -6.29
C LEU A 308 -16.66 -7.81 -4.96
N VAL A 309 -17.24 -8.84 -4.33
CA VAL A 309 -17.86 -8.72 -3.00
C VAL A 309 -16.83 -8.26 -1.96
N LEU A 310 -15.62 -8.85 -1.97
CA LEU A 310 -14.54 -8.43 -1.10
C LEU A 310 -14.13 -6.98 -1.38
N ALA A 311 -13.97 -6.60 -2.63
CA ALA A 311 -13.56 -5.27 -3.05
C ALA A 311 -14.52 -4.16 -2.56
N GLN A 312 -15.82 -4.42 -2.57
CA GLN A 312 -16.87 -3.50 -2.11
C GLN A 312 -16.85 -3.27 -0.59
N ASN A 313 -16.33 -4.24 0.17
CA ASN A 313 -16.28 -4.21 1.64
C ASN A 313 -14.87 -3.95 2.20
N ALA A 314 -13.87 -3.81 1.33
CA ALA A 314 -12.49 -3.47 1.70
C ALA A 314 -12.36 -1.95 1.83
N LEU A 315 -12.05 -1.47 3.04
CA LEU A 315 -11.99 -0.05 3.37
C LEU A 315 -10.62 0.32 3.92
N THR A 316 -10.13 1.52 3.60
CA THR A 316 -9.04 2.09 4.38
C THR A 316 -9.53 2.36 5.80
N PHE A 317 -8.60 2.43 6.75
CA PHE A 317 -8.93 2.67 8.15
C PHE A 317 -9.70 3.98 8.33
N GLU A 318 -9.29 5.04 7.66
CA GLU A 318 -9.94 6.34 7.70
C GLU A 318 -11.32 6.37 7.02
N GLU A 319 -11.53 5.63 5.92
CA GLU A 319 -12.87 5.48 5.32
C GLU A 319 -13.83 4.82 6.31
N PHE A 320 -13.37 3.77 7.00
CA PHE A 320 -14.17 3.09 8.01
C PHE A 320 -14.53 4.03 9.17
N VAL A 321 -13.55 4.74 9.73
CA VAL A 321 -13.78 5.70 10.84
C VAL A 321 -14.81 6.77 10.45
N VAL A 322 -14.73 7.32 9.23
CA VAL A 322 -15.66 8.36 8.78
C VAL A 322 -17.05 7.80 8.54
N ARG A 323 -17.15 6.67 7.84
CA ARG A 323 -18.44 6.01 7.54
C ARG A 323 -19.23 5.68 8.83
N GLU A 324 -18.55 5.07 9.79
CA GLU A 324 -19.21 4.69 11.04
C GLU A 324 -19.52 5.91 11.94
N ALA A 325 -18.69 6.96 11.86
CA ALA A 325 -18.97 8.21 12.58
C ALA A 325 -20.20 8.95 12.04
N GLU A 326 -20.57 8.78 10.78
CA GLU A 326 -21.83 9.31 10.21
C GLU A 326 -23.06 8.61 10.79
N SER A 327 -22.91 7.35 11.22
CA SER A 327 -23.93 6.55 11.86
C SER A 327 -23.93 6.66 13.40
N GLY A 328 -23.17 7.61 13.96
CA GLY A 328 -23.09 7.85 15.41
C GLY A 328 -21.97 7.08 16.11
N GLY A 329 -21.23 6.21 15.42
CA GLY A 329 -20.00 5.61 15.93
C GLY A 329 -18.89 6.65 16.12
N PHE A 330 -17.88 6.33 16.90
CA PHE A 330 -16.75 7.24 17.20
C PHE A 330 -17.17 8.58 17.85
N ALA A 331 -18.41 8.71 18.30
CA ALA A 331 -18.86 9.87 19.09
C ALA A 331 -18.18 9.83 20.46
N ASP A 332 -17.86 10.99 21.00
CA ASP A 332 -17.39 11.19 22.38
C ASP A 332 -16.10 10.44 22.79
N ILE A 333 -15.41 9.78 21.90
CA ILE A 333 -14.13 9.08 22.20
C ILE A 333 -12.92 10.01 22.14
N TRP A 334 -13.04 11.19 21.54
CA TRP A 334 -11.97 12.12 21.31
C TRP A 334 -11.84 13.13 22.44
N ARG A 335 -10.61 13.40 22.88
CA ARG A 335 -10.28 14.56 23.73
C ARG A 335 -10.09 15.78 22.84
N GLU A 336 -10.22 16.96 23.40
CA GLU A 336 -9.74 18.17 22.73
C GLU A 336 -8.24 18.05 22.51
N THR A 337 -7.82 18.04 21.25
CA THR A 337 -6.41 17.92 20.87
C THR A 337 -6.03 19.17 20.09
N PRO A 338 -5.54 20.24 20.78
CA PRO A 338 -5.03 21.40 20.08
C PRO A 338 -3.70 21.01 19.41
N GLY A 339 -3.68 21.02 18.10
CA GLY A 339 -2.46 20.72 17.35
C GLY A 339 -2.70 20.79 15.86
N LYS A 340 -1.64 21.05 15.10
CA LYS A 340 -1.65 21.01 13.63
C LYS A 340 -1.13 19.68 13.11
N VAL A 341 -1.77 19.25 12.05
CA VAL A 341 -1.35 18.07 11.27
C VAL A 341 -1.06 18.51 9.85
N HIS A 342 0.12 18.14 9.36
CA HIS A 342 0.47 18.20 7.94
C HIS A 342 0.27 16.81 7.34
N LEU A 343 -0.78 16.64 6.54
CA LEU A 343 -1.16 15.36 5.96
C LEU A 343 -0.55 15.18 4.57
N HIS A 344 0.28 14.15 4.40
CA HIS A 344 0.67 13.63 3.10
C HIS A 344 -0.26 12.48 2.69
N GLY A 345 -1.12 12.69 1.70
CA GLY A 345 -1.99 11.63 1.17
C GLY A 345 -1.18 10.59 0.38
N HIS A 346 -1.43 9.31 0.65
CA HIS A 346 -0.83 8.20 -0.09
C HIS A 346 -1.27 8.23 -1.56
N CYS A 347 -0.36 7.95 -2.51
CA CYS A 347 -0.66 8.06 -3.95
C CYS A 347 -1.82 7.16 -4.40
N HIS A 348 -1.87 5.89 -3.94
CA HIS A 348 -2.99 4.99 -4.26
C HIS A 348 -4.30 5.46 -3.62
N ALA A 349 -4.27 5.99 -2.38
CA ALA A 349 -5.46 6.55 -1.76
C ALA A 349 -5.98 7.74 -2.58
N LYS A 350 -5.11 8.70 -2.90
CA LYS A 350 -5.48 9.84 -3.75
C LYS A 350 -6.09 9.43 -5.10
N ALA A 351 -5.54 8.37 -5.70
CA ALA A 351 -5.99 7.89 -7.01
C ALA A 351 -7.32 7.13 -6.96
N LEU A 352 -7.63 6.43 -5.88
CA LEU A 352 -8.76 5.50 -5.84
C LEU A 352 -9.91 5.95 -4.92
N VAL A 353 -9.60 6.68 -3.85
CA VAL A 353 -10.57 7.04 -2.79
C VAL A 353 -10.47 8.49 -2.32
N GLY A 354 -9.49 9.26 -2.78
CA GLY A 354 -9.27 10.65 -2.34
C GLY A 354 -8.56 10.78 -0.98
N ASN A 355 -8.48 12.01 -0.48
CA ASN A 355 -7.94 12.33 0.84
C ASN A 355 -9.04 12.75 1.84
N GLU A 356 -10.27 12.83 1.39
CA GLU A 356 -11.40 13.42 2.12
C GLU A 356 -11.65 12.68 3.43
N ALA A 357 -11.60 11.34 3.40
CA ALA A 357 -11.76 10.52 4.59
C ALA A 357 -10.62 10.74 5.60
N SER A 358 -9.37 10.83 5.14
CA SER A 358 -8.22 11.11 6.02
C SER A 358 -8.35 12.48 6.70
N VAL A 359 -8.76 13.51 5.93
CA VAL A 359 -8.98 14.86 6.45
C VAL A 359 -10.14 14.89 7.46
N ALA A 360 -11.26 14.22 7.12
CA ALA A 360 -12.43 14.18 7.97
C ALA A 360 -12.15 13.45 9.29
N ALA A 361 -11.48 12.30 9.25
CA ALA A 361 -11.12 11.53 10.44
C ALA A 361 -10.23 12.35 11.40
N LEU A 362 -9.20 13.02 10.87
CA LEU A 362 -8.31 13.86 11.67
C LEU A 362 -9.03 15.09 12.26
N LYS A 363 -9.90 15.75 11.48
CA LYS A 363 -10.70 16.88 11.98
C LYS A 363 -11.68 16.46 13.08
N ARG A 364 -12.31 15.29 12.96
CA ARG A 364 -13.20 14.73 14.01
C ARG A 364 -12.43 14.47 15.32
N ALA A 365 -11.16 14.11 15.23
CA ALA A 365 -10.29 13.95 16.39
C ALA A 365 -9.73 15.29 16.95
N GLY A 366 -10.19 16.44 16.46
CA GLY A 366 -9.84 17.77 16.96
C GLY A 366 -8.59 18.39 16.35
N TYR A 367 -7.98 17.79 15.32
CA TYR A 367 -6.80 18.35 14.68
C TYR A 367 -7.11 19.47 13.68
N GLY A 368 -6.28 20.52 13.66
CA GLY A 368 -6.19 21.44 12.54
C GLY A 368 -5.41 20.79 11.38
N VAL A 369 -6.07 20.48 10.26
CA VAL A 369 -5.48 19.69 9.17
C VAL A 369 -5.08 20.57 8.02
N GLN A 370 -3.80 20.50 7.65
CA GLN A 370 -3.24 21.06 6.42
C GLN A 370 -2.82 19.90 5.50
N VAL A 371 -3.45 19.77 4.35
CA VAL A 371 -3.03 18.80 3.34
C VAL A 371 -1.81 19.34 2.60
N ILE A 372 -0.73 18.55 2.57
CA ILE A 372 0.47 18.89 1.77
C ILE A 372 0.09 18.68 0.29
N PRO A 373 0.22 19.70 -0.57
CA PRO A 373 -0.14 19.59 -1.99
C PRO A 373 0.93 18.83 -2.79
N SER A 374 1.37 17.67 -2.26
CA SER A 374 2.39 16.81 -2.87
C SER A 374 1.77 15.78 -3.80
N GLY A 375 2.55 15.33 -4.78
CA GLY A 375 2.24 14.17 -5.60
C GLY A 375 2.59 12.84 -4.89
N CYS A 376 3.38 11.99 -5.55
CA CYS A 376 4.00 10.82 -4.95
C CYS A 376 5.13 11.22 -3.98
N CYS A 377 5.44 10.37 -3.00
CA CYS A 377 6.64 10.55 -2.16
C CYS A 377 7.95 10.16 -2.87
N GLY A 378 7.85 9.46 -3.99
CA GLY A 378 9.00 8.96 -4.76
C GLY A 378 9.47 7.55 -4.40
N MET A 379 9.05 6.97 -3.26
CA MET A 379 9.53 5.65 -2.82
C MET A 379 8.91 4.50 -3.62
N ALA A 380 7.57 4.50 -3.77
CA ALA A 380 6.78 3.51 -4.53
C ALA A 380 7.21 2.05 -4.27
N GLY A 381 7.15 1.63 -3.01
CA GLY A 381 7.57 0.29 -2.60
C GLY A 381 9.10 0.14 -2.65
N ASP A 382 9.58 -0.70 -3.52
CA ASP A 382 11.01 -1.00 -3.73
C ASP A 382 11.71 -0.05 -4.72
N PHE A 383 10.98 0.65 -5.58
CA PHE A 383 11.52 1.56 -6.60
C PHE A 383 12.59 2.52 -6.06
N GLY A 384 12.31 3.22 -4.95
CA GLY A 384 13.25 4.17 -4.37
C GLY A 384 14.44 3.52 -3.64
N TYR A 385 14.47 2.20 -3.51
CA TYR A 385 15.62 1.45 -2.98
C TYR A 385 16.65 1.12 -4.07
N GLU A 386 16.23 1.09 -5.34
CA GLU A 386 17.13 0.73 -6.43
C GLU A 386 18.18 1.80 -6.69
N VAL A 387 19.41 1.36 -6.98
CA VAL A 387 20.54 2.26 -7.31
C VAL A 387 20.19 3.17 -8.49
N SER A 388 19.55 2.63 -9.53
CA SER A 388 19.15 3.36 -10.74
C SER A 388 18.06 4.41 -10.50
N HIS A 389 17.24 4.22 -9.47
CA HIS A 389 16.04 5.04 -9.23
C HIS A 389 16.18 6.00 -8.04
N TYR A 390 17.24 5.89 -7.25
CA TYR A 390 17.40 6.64 -6.00
C TYR A 390 17.29 8.15 -6.19
N GLU A 391 18.02 8.71 -7.17
CA GLU A 391 18.03 10.16 -7.44
C GLU A 391 16.67 10.64 -8.01
N ILE A 392 16.03 9.84 -8.86
CA ILE A 392 14.67 10.13 -9.35
C ILE A 392 13.67 10.11 -8.19
N SER A 393 13.78 9.12 -7.32
CA SER A 393 12.96 9.00 -6.11
C SER A 393 13.12 10.23 -5.20
N ARG A 394 14.35 10.69 -4.98
CA ARG A 394 14.66 11.91 -4.24
C ARG A 394 14.06 13.14 -4.90
N THR A 395 14.28 13.32 -6.20
CA THR A 395 13.79 14.47 -6.98
C THR A 395 12.27 14.59 -6.91
N ILE A 396 11.54 13.46 -7.00
CA ILE A 396 10.07 13.44 -6.86
C ILE A 396 9.64 13.96 -5.48
N GLY A 397 10.30 13.52 -4.41
CA GLY A 397 9.98 13.98 -3.05
C GLY A 397 10.36 15.43 -2.79
N GLU A 398 11.48 15.89 -3.36
CA GLU A 398 11.96 17.26 -3.22
C GLU A 398 11.09 18.28 -3.99
N GLU A 399 10.31 17.86 -4.97
CA GLU A 399 9.45 18.77 -5.71
C GLU A 399 8.49 19.53 -4.78
N ARG A 400 7.84 18.83 -3.85
CA ARG A 400 6.80 19.44 -2.98
C ARG A 400 6.73 18.85 -1.58
N LEU A 401 6.98 17.54 -1.40
CA LEU A 401 6.77 16.86 -0.12
C LEU A 401 7.81 17.29 0.92
N PHE A 402 9.09 17.10 0.62
CA PHE A 402 10.15 17.34 1.60
C PHE A 402 10.28 18.81 2.00
N PRO A 403 10.17 19.78 1.08
CA PRO A 403 10.14 21.19 1.47
C PRO A 403 8.98 21.53 2.41
N ALA A 404 7.78 21.00 2.15
CA ALA A 404 6.62 21.23 3.01
C ALA A 404 6.80 20.59 4.41
N VAL A 405 7.39 19.40 4.48
CA VAL A 405 7.69 18.72 5.75
C VAL A 405 8.75 19.48 6.56
N ARG A 406 9.80 19.99 5.91
CA ARG A 406 10.84 20.80 6.59
C ARG A 406 10.30 22.14 7.08
N ALA A 407 9.34 22.75 6.35
CA ALA A 407 8.72 24.01 6.71
C ALA A 407 7.66 23.88 7.82
N ALA A 408 7.19 22.67 8.12
CA ALA A 408 6.23 22.42 9.19
C ALA A 408 6.81 22.77 10.57
N GLY A 409 5.98 23.33 11.47
CA GLY A 409 6.37 23.64 12.83
C GLY A 409 6.96 22.44 13.57
N LYS A 410 7.86 22.67 14.52
CA LYS A 410 8.52 21.58 15.29
C LYS A 410 7.51 20.71 16.03
N ASP A 411 6.44 21.31 16.54
CA ASP A 411 5.40 20.63 17.31
C ASP A 411 4.27 20.11 16.44
N ASP A 412 4.26 20.44 15.14
CA ASP A 412 3.24 19.97 14.20
C ASP A 412 3.48 18.47 13.88
N LEU A 413 2.38 17.71 13.83
CA LEU A 413 2.45 16.31 13.43
C LEU A 413 2.54 16.21 11.89
N ILE A 414 3.47 15.40 11.42
CA ILE A 414 3.49 14.94 10.04
C ILE A 414 2.76 13.62 9.98
N VAL A 415 1.68 13.54 9.19
CA VAL A 415 0.87 12.32 9.06
C VAL A 415 0.99 11.75 7.64
N ALA A 416 1.32 10.47 7.55
CA ALA A 416 1.38 9.72 6.31
C ALA A 416 0.99 8.25 6.54
N SER A 417 -0.09 7.78 5.90
CA SER A 417 -0.59 6.41 6.11
C SER A 417 0.33 5.33 5.50
N GLY A 418 0.97 5.60 4.36
CA GLY A 418 1.84 4.61 3.71
C GLY A 418 3.19 4.43 4.41
N THR A 419 3.62 3.18 4.62
CA THR A 419 4.95 2.84 5.17
C THR A 419 6.05 3.44 4.30
N SER A 420 6.01 3.23 2.98
CA SER A 420 6.96 3.82 2.03
C SER A 420 7.04 5.35 2.14
N CYS A 421 5.90 6.02 2.38
CA CYS A 421 5.88 7.48 2.54
C CYS A 421 6.57 7.90 3.83
N ARG A 422 6.35 7.18 4.93
CA ARG A 422 7.02 7.47 6.21
C ARG A 422 8.52 7.29 6.12
N ASP A 423 8.97 6.15 5.58
CA ASP A 423 10.40 5.86 5.39
C ASP A 423 11.09 6.91 4.52
N GLN A 424 10.41 7.36 3.46
CA GLN A 424 10.93 8.38 2.56
C GLN A 424 11.08 9.74 3.25
N ILE A 425 10.09 10.14 4.06
CA ILE A 425 10.12 11.39 4.84
C ILE A 425 11.26 11.34 5.86
N VAL A 426 11.37 10.26 6.64
CA VAL A 426 12.47 10.08 7.61
C VAL A 426 13.82 10.19 6.92
N HIS A 427 13.99 9.49 5.79
CA HIS A 427 15.27 9.41 5.09
C HIS A 427 15.79 10.77 4.57
N PHE A 428 14.89 11.65 4.11
CA PHE A 428 15.28 12.91 3.46
C PHE A 428 14.99 14.18 4.27
N THR A 429 14.28 14.09 5.38
CA THR A 429 13.87 15.29 6.14
C THR A 429 14.22 15.24 7.63
N GLU A 430 14.65 14.11 8.13
CA GLU A 430 14.92 13.86 9.57
C GLU A 430 13.69 14.08 10.48
N ARG A 431 12.47 14.19 9.90
CA ARG A 431 11.20 14.30 10.63
C ARG A 431 10.60 12.92 10.80
N GLU A 432 10.03 12.67 11.96
CA GLU A 432 9.35 11.41 12.31
C GLU A 432 7.84 11.52 12.01
N PRO A 433 7.37 11.04 10.86
CA PRO A 433 5.96 11.03 10.54
C PRO A 433 5.24 9.90 11.29
N VAL A 434 3.98 10.13 11.63
CA VAL A 434 3.13 9.12 12.24
C VAL A 434 2.07 8.63 11.26
N HIS A 435 1.61 7.39 11.45
CA HIS A 435 0.46 6.87 10.72
C HIS A 435 -0.84 7.53 11.24
N ILE A 436 -1.86 7.68 10.39
CA ILE A 436 -3.14 8.28 10.78
C ILE A 436 -3.77 7.58 12.01
N ALA A 437 -3.70 6.25 12.08
CA ALA A 437 -4.18 5.49 13.25
C ALA A 437 -3.45 5.86 14.54
N GLN A 438 -2.15 6.16 14.47
CA GLN A 438 -1.36 6.62 15.62
C GLN A 438 -1.76 8.06 16.03
N ALA A 439 -2.03 8.93 15.05
CA ALA A 439 -2.54 10.28 15.33
C ALA A 439 -3.92 10.21 16.01
N LEU A 440 -4.84 9.40 15.49
CA LEU A 440 -6.15 9.19 16.09
C LEU A 440 -6.06 8.55 17.47
N ALA A 441 -5.20 7.56 17.68
CA ALA A 441 -4.99 6.95 18.99
C ALA A 441 -4.45 7.93 20.04
N LYS A 442 -3.62 8.90 19.65
CA LYS A 442 -3.17 10.00 20.52
C LYS A 442 -4.30 10.92 20.94
N ALA A 443 -5.35 11.03 20.17
CA ALA A 443 -6.52 11.87 20.45
C ALA A 443 -7.62 11.17 21.26
N LEU A 444 -7.49 9.91 21.61
CA LEU A 444 -8.46 9.21 22.46
C LEU A 444 -8.54 9.82 23.87
N LYS A 445 -9.73 9.90 24.43
CA LYS A 445 -9.93 10.16 25.87
C LYS A 445 -9.20 9.08 26.67
N ARG A 446 -8.61 9.43 27.82
CA ARG A 446 -7.97 8.48 28.73
C ARG A 446 -8.99 7.72 29.53
#